data_2c1f64bc881c64b554e9c1a6c88c2f2a
#
_entry.id   2c1f64bc881c64b554e9c1a6c88c2f2a
#
_cell.length_a   1.000
_cell.length_b   1.000
_cell.length_c   1.000
_cell.angle_alpha   90.00
_cell.angle_beta   90.00
_cell.angle_gamma   90.00
#
_symmetry.space_group_name_H-M   'P 1'
#
loop_
_entity.id
_entity.type
_entity.pdbx_description
1 polymer ?
#
loop_
_entity_poly.entity_id
_entity_poly.type
_entity_poly.pdbx_seq_one_letter_code
_entity_poly.pdbx_strand_id
1 'polypeptide(L)'
;MISLISIIPIIVAGISGALGIFILALSFARKIEKIQISFGCAALAVMLYGISTANLYNSSTLIQANLFQRMQVVSIILFILTYFYFVIHYLNLIFWKKYFWICITIAVLAIIPHVFIQNPLIWNTNESSFHLIKFFGSMQIINESVPGIITEISFGLGVVVFFLITVKVIQEFHGQKDKFSHPLFLSTNILFIALVNDALMGLGVINSIYILEVGFLLLIGLVAFLLSKNIMGAIATKEALEIANLALQVHKEELEKTVYERTQA
;
A
#
# COMPACT_ATOMS: atom_id res chain seq x y z
N MET A 1 -20.73 -21.64 -0.74
CA MET A 1 -21.53 -20.37 -0.64
C MET A 1 -20.55 -19.30 -0.16
N ILE A 2 -20.47 -18.14 -0.82
CA ILE A 2 -19.57 -17.06 -0.41
C ILE A 2 -20.13 -16.44 0.87
N SER A 3 -19.32 -16.31 1.91
CA SER A 3 -19.75 -15.69 3.16
C SER A 3 -19.95 -14.18 2.97
N LEU A 4 -20.96 -13.60 3.60
CA LEU A 4 -21.26 -12.16 3.47
C LEU A 4 -20.08 -11.28 3.91
N ILE A 5 -19.33 -11.73 4.91
CA ILE A 5 -18.17 -11.01 5.43
C ILE A 5 -16.99 -10.97 4.45
N SER A 6 -16.90 -11.93 3.51
CA SER A 6 -15.84 -11.98 2.50
C SER A 6 -16.02 -10.96 1.36
N ILE A 7 -17.18 -10.30 1.27
CA ILE A 7 -17.46 -9.31 0.22
C ILE A 7 -16.53 -8.12 0.32
N ILE A 8 -16.29 -7.60 1.54
CA ILE A 8 -15.41 -6.43 1.73
C ILE A 8 -13.99 -6.72 1.26
N PRO A 9 -13.30 -7.79 1.72
CA PRO A 9 -11.97 -8.14 1.22
C PRO A 9 -11.93 -8.35 -0.30
N ILE A 10 -12.97 -8.93 -0.90
CA ILE A 10 -13.05 -9.11 -2.37
C ILE A 10 -13.09 -7.77 -3.09
N ILE A 11 -13.90 -6.83 -2.61
CA ILE A 11 -13.98 -5.47 -3.19
C ILE A 11 -12.62 -4.77 -3.06
N VAL A 12 -11.99 -4.83 -1.89
CA VAL A 12 -10.66 -4.25 -1.65
C VAL A 12 -9.63 -4.86 -2.59
N ALA A 13 -9.62 -6.18 -2.74
CA ALA A 13 -8.73 -6.88 -3.66
C ALA A 13 -8.95 -6.46 -5.13
N GLY A 14 -10.21 -6.37 -5.56
CA GLY A 14 -10.55 -5.95 -6.93
C GLY A 14 -10.09 -4.52 -7.23
N ILE A 15 -10.40 -3.58 -6.36
CA ILE A 15 -10.03 -2.17 -6.54
C ILE A 15 -8.51 -2.01 -6.48
N SER A 16 -7.85 -2.58 -5.47
CA SER A 16 -6.40 -2.46 -5.29
C SER A 16 -5.64 -3.12 -6.44
N GLY A 17 -6.11 -4.28 -6.91
CA GLY A 17 -5.52 -4.97 -8.07
C GLY A 17 -5.64 -4.16 -9.35
N ALA A 18 -6.84 -3.64 -9.65
CA ALA A 18 -7.07 -2.81 -10.83
C ALA A 18 -6.19 -1.54 -10.82
N LEU A 19 -6.15 -0.83 -9.68
CA LEU A 19 -5.32 0.36 -9.54
C LEU A 19 -3.83 0.04 -9.59
N GLY A 20 -3.38 -1.05 -8.96
CA GLY A 20 -1.99 -1.49 -9.00
C GLY A 20 -1.51 -1.80 -10.40
N ILE A 21 -2.28 -2.60 -11.15
CA ILE A 21 -1.98 -2.93 -12.57
C ILE A 21 -1.98 -1.67 -13.43
N PHE A 22 -2.98 -0.80 -13.28
CA PHE A 22 -3.08 0.43 -14.05
C PHE A 22 -1.87 1.35 -13.82
N ILE A 23 -1.46 1.56 -12.56
CA ILE A 23 -0.32 2.41 -12.23
C ILE A 23 1.00 1.81 -12.74
N LEU A 24 1.18 0.49 -12.63
CA LEU A 24 2.34 -0.19 -13.20
C LEU A 24 2.38 -0.06 -14.71
N ALA A 25 1.25 -0.28 -15.41
CA ALA A 25 1.17 -0.12 -16.85
C ALA A 25 1.53 1.31 -17.30
N LEU A 26 1.04 2.34 -16.59
CA LEU A 26 1.42 3.72 -16.84
C LEU A 26 2.92 3.98 -16.63
N SER A 27 3.51 3.37 -15.60
CA SER A 27 4.94 3.50 -15.30
C SER A 27 5.80 2.93 -16.42
N PHE A 28 5.44 1.77 -16.97
CA PHE A 28 6.15 1.16 -18.08
C PHE A 28 6.02 1.95 -19.39
N ALA A 29 4.87 2.59 -19.63
CA ALA A 29 4.63 3.37 -20.85
C ALA A 29 5.38 4.71 -20.89
N ARG A 30 5.80 5.28 -19.73
CA ARG A 30 6.25 6.69 -19.64
C ARG A 30 7.65 6.96 -19.11
N LYS A 31 8.54 6.00 -19.02
CA LYS A 31 9.78 6.08 -18.22
C LYS A 31 9.51 5.89 -16.73
N ILE A 32 10.00 4.79 -16.28
CA ILE A 32 9.84 4.21 -14.95
C ILE A 32 10.16 5.21 -13.84
N GLU A 33 9.15 5.73 -13.17
CA GLU A 33 9.32 6.48 -11.94
C GLU A 33 9.20 5.54 -10.73
N LYS A 34 10.22 5.53 -9.87
CA LYS A 34 10.29 4.66 -8.68
C LYS A 34 9.08 4.79 -7.76
N ILE A 35 8.51 6.00 -7.68
CA ILE A 35 7.32 6.30 -6.88
C ILE A 35 6.10 5.51 -7.37
N GLN A 36 5.86 5.51 -8.68
CA GLN A 36 4.70 4.83 -9.27
C GLN A 36 4.83 3.31 -9.17
N ILE A 37 6.03 2.77 -9.43
CA ILE A 37 6.27 1.32 -9.31
C ILE A 37 6.05 0.86 -7.88
N SER A 38 6.65 1.55 -6.90
CA SER A 38 6.54 1.14 -5.51
C SER A 38 5.09 1.19 -5.00
N PHE A 39 4.32 2.22 -5.41
CA PHE A 39 2.91 2.28 -5.06
C PHE A 39 2.08 1.22 -5.78
N GLY A 40 2.33 0.95 -7.06
CA GLY A 40 1.69 -0.14 -7.78
C GLY A 40 1.94 -1.51 -7.15
N CYS A 41 3.18 -1.78 -6.72
CA CYS A 41 3.52 -2.98 -5.97
C CYS A 41 2.83 -3.04 -4.59
N ALA A 42 2.72 -1.90 -3.89
CA ALA A 42 1.97 -1.84 -2.63
C ALA A 42 0.48 -2.16 -2.83
N ALA A 43 -0.13 -1.63 -3.89
CA ALA A 43 -1.52 -1.93 -4.24
C ALA A 43 -1.72 -3.42 -4.59
N LEU A 44 -0.78 -4.06 -5.30
CA LEU A 44 -0.83 -5.50 -5.56
C LEU A 44 -0.66 -6.33 -4.28
N ALA A 45 0.17 -5.89 -3.33
CA ALA A 45 0.30 -6.56 -2.03
C ALA A 45 -1.03 -6.49 -1.24
N VAL A 46 -1.75 -5.35 -1.29
CA VAL A 46 -3.09 -5.21 -0.72
C VAL A 46 -4.11 -6.11 -1.42
N MET A 47 -4.03 -6.26 -2.74
CA MET A 47 -4.85 -7.23 -3.49
C MET A 47 -4.63 -8.65 -2.97
N LEU A 48 -3.38 -9.09 -2.81
CA LEU A 48 -3.05 -10.42 -2.29
C LEU A 48 -3.57 -10.61 -0.85
N TYR A 49 -3.44 -9.58 0.00
CA TYR A 49 -4.02 -9.58 1.34
C TYR A 49 -5.54 -9.78 1.29
N GLY A 50 -6.26 -9.00 0.50
CA GLY A 50 -7.72 -9.09 0.38
C GLY A 50 -8.19 -10.45 -0.16
N ILE A 51 -7.49 -11.03 -1.16
CA ILE A 51 -7.76 -12.38 -1.65
C ILE A 51 -7.57 -13.40 -0.52
N SER A 52 -6.48 -13.29 0.25
CA SER A 52 -6.18 -14.20 1.35
C SER A 52 -7.23 -14.11 2.46
N THR A 53 -7.65 -12.88 2.82
CA THR A 53 -8.70 -12.64 3.83
C THR A 53 -10.06 -13.21 3.38
N ALA A 54 -10.43 -12.98 2.12
CA ALA A 54 -11.68 -13.51 1.58
C ALA A 54 -11.72 -15.04 1.62
N ASN A 55 -10.60 -15.69 1.28
CA ASN A 55 -10.47 -17.14 1.34
C ASN A 55 -10.41 -17.67 2.78
N LEU A 56 -9.77 -16.94 3.70
CA LEU A 56 -9.79 -17.27 5.12
C LEU A 56 -11.24 -17.33 5.64
N TYR A 57 -12.06 -16.32 5.35
CA TYR A 57 -13.46 -16.26 5.76
C TYR A 57 -14.35 -17.34 5.13
N ASN A 58 -13.91 -17.97 4.05
CA ASN A 58 -14.59 -19.08 3.40
C ASN A 58 -13.93 -20.46 3.68
N SER A 59 -12.87 -20.49 4.50
CA SER A 59 -12.16 -21.73 4.81
C SER A 59 -13.04 -22.68 5.63
N SER A 60 -13.09 -23.95 5.22
CA SER A 60 -13.83 -25.00 5.90
C SER A 60 -12.96 -25.85 6.84
N THR A 61 -11.64 -25.78 6.69
CA THR A 61 -10.69 -26.55 7.48
C THR A 61 -9.60 -25.65 8.06
N LEU A 62 -9.06 -26.04 9.22
CA LEU A 62 -7.99 -25.32 9.88
C LEU A 62 -6.71 -25.26 9.02
N ILE A 63 -6.45 -26.29 8.22
CA ILE A 63 -5.30 -26.33 7.31
C ILE A 63 -5.44 -25.24 6.23
N GLN A 64 -6.62 -25.07 5.65
CA GLN A 64 -6.90 -24.01 4.68
C GLN A 64 -6.81 -22.63 5.33
N ALA A 65 -7.40 -22.48 6.51
CA ALA A 65 -7.32 -21.22 7.27
C ALA A 65 -5.86 -20.82 7.53
N ASN A 66 -5.03 -21.78 7.99
CA ASN A 66 -3.61 -21.56 8.22
C ASN A 66 -2.85 -21.10 6.96
N LEU A 67 -3.13 -21.73 5.81
CA LEU A 67 -2.52 -21.33 4.54
C LEU A 67 -2.84 -19.87 4.22
N PHE A 68 -4.10 -19.46 4.33
CA PHE A 68 -4.51 -18.10 4.00
C PHE A 68 -4.02 -17.07 5.03
N GLN A 69 -3.94 -17.42 6.32
CA GLN A 69 -3.31 -16.57 7.34
C GLN A 69 -1.82 -16.33 7.05
N ARG A 70 -1.08 -17.34 6.61
CA ARG A 70 0.31 -17.19 6.15
C ARG A 70 0.43 -16.25 4.96
N MET A 71 -0.46 -16.39 3.97
CA MET A 71 -0.50 -15.50 2.82
C MET A 71 -0.83 -14.06 3.21
N GLN A 72 -1.71 -13.84 4.19
CA GLN A 72 -1.99 -12.51 4.75
C GLN A 72 -0.72 -11.88 5.35
N VAL A 73 0.01 -12.61 6.19
CA VAL A 73 1.25 -12.11 6.82
C VAL A 73 2.28 -11.72 5.77
N VAL A 74 2.51 -12.61 4.79
CA VAL A 74 3.44 -12.31 3.68
C VAL A 74 3.00 -11.07 2.91
N SER A 75 1.71 -10.93 2.63
CA SER A 75 1.16 -9.78 1.91
C SER A 75 1.32 -8.46 2.69
N ILE A 76 1.11 -8.48 4.02
CA ILE A 76 1.33 -7.31 4.89
C ILE A 76 2.81 -6.92 4.89
N ILE A 77 3.72 -7.87 5.00
CA ILE A 77 5.17 -7.61 4.97
C ILE A 77 5.57 -6.97 3.63
N LEU A 78 5.10 -7.51 2.52
CA LEU A 78 5.33 -6.96 1.18
C LEU A 78 4.74 -5.55 1.04
N PHE A 79 3.53 -5.33 1.56
CA PHE A 79 2.89 -4.01 1.59
C PHE A 79 3.74 -3.01 2.38
N ILE A 80 4.16 -3.33 3.61
CA ILE A 80 4.97 -2.43 4.44
C ILE A 80 6.26 -2.05 3.75
N LEU A 81 6.96 -3.00 3.12
CA LEU A 81 8.20 -2.74 2.38
C LEU A 81 7.98 -1.82 1.18
N THR A 82 7.01 -2.14 0.34
CA THR A 82 6.75 -1.39 -0.88
C THR A 82 6.19 0.00 -0.57
N TYR A 83 5.36 0.11 0.47
CA TYR A 83 4.85 1.39 0.95
C TYR A 83 5.96 2.25 1.60
N PHE A 84 6.85 1.65 2.39
CA PHE A 84 8.02 2.36 2.93
C PHE A 84 8.90 2.91 1.83
N TYR A 85 9.19 2.10 0.79
CA TYR A 85 9.95 2.56 -0.36
C TYR A 85 9.25 3.70 -1.10
N PHE A 86 7.92 3.62 -1.25
CA PHE A 86 7.10 4.71 -1.80
C PHE A 86 7.25 6.00 -0.99
N VAL A 87 7.08 5.94 0.34
CA VAL A 87 7.18 7.12 1.22
C VAL A 87 8.58 7.76 1.16
N ILE A 88 9.66 6.95 1.17
CA ILE A 88 11.03 7.44 1.04
C ILE A 88 11.23 8.25 -0.24
N HIS A 89 10.71 7.74 -1.35
CA HIS A 89 10.88 8.42 -2.64
C HIS A 89 9.92 9.58 -2.82
N TYR A 90 8.70 9.48 -2.34
CA TYR A 90 7.70 10.53 -2.42
C TYR A 90 8.08 11.77 -1.60
N LEU A 91 8.58 11.56 -0.37
CA LEU A 91 9.03 12.63 0.52
C LEU A 91 10.53 12.97 0.34
N ASN A 92 11.22 12.35 -0.61
CA ASN A 92 12.65 12.54 -0.88
C ASN A 92 13.56 12.34 0.35
N LEU A 93 13.30 11.31 1.16
CA LEU A 93 14.00 11.02 2.41
C LEU A 93 15.33 10.28 2.17
N ILE A 94 16.37 10.98 1.75
CA ILE A 94 17.65 10.39 1.35
C ILE A 94 18.29 9.55 2.47
N PHE A 95 18.27 10.06 3.71
CA PHE A 95 18.87 9.37 4.86
C PHE A 95 18.17 8.07 5.23
N TRP A 96 16.90 7.89 4.87
CA TRP A 96 16.11 6.71 5.19
C TRP A 96 16.38 5.52 4.26
N LYS A 97 17.06 5.72 3.14
CA LYS A 97 17.39 4.64 2.19
C LYS A 97 18.23 3.53 2.81
N LYS A 98 19.13 3.85 3.76
CA LYS A 98 19.91 2.83 4.48
C LYS A 98 19.04 1.94 5.38
N TYR A 99 18.04 2.50 6.03
CA TYR A 99 17.10 1.75 6.88
C TYR A 99 16.19 0.84 6.07
N PHE A 100 15.90 1.21 4.83
CA PHE A 100 15.14 0.37 3.91
C PHE A 100 15.82 -0.97 3.65
N TRP A 101 17.14 -0.99 3.47
CA TRP A 101 17.89 -2.25 3.31
C TRP A 101 17.83 -3.13 4.54
N ILE A 102 17.88 -2.53 5.74
CA ILE A 102 17.68 -3.27 7.01
C ILE A 102 16.27 -3.87 7.05
N CYS A 103 15.25 -3.10 6.69
CA CYS A 103 13.87 -3.59 6.62
C CYS A 103 13.71 -4.73 5.62
N ILE A 104 14.35 -4.67 4.45
CA ILE A 104 14.35 -5.78 3.49
C ILE A 104 14.92 -7.04 4.12
N THR A 105 16.08 -6.95 4.78
CA THR A 105 16.70 -8.12 5.42
C THR A 105 15.78 -8.73 6.47
N ILE A 106 15.19 -7.90 7.33
CA ILE A 106 14.22 -8.36 8.36
C ILE A 106 13.01 -9.01 7.69
N ALA A 107 12.47 -8.40 6.64
CA ALA A 107 11.31 -8.92 5.93
C ALA A 107 11.58 -10.27 5.26
N VAL A 108 12.73 -10.43 4.61
CA VAL A 108 13.13 -11.72 4.01
C VAL A 108 13.22 -12.79 5.10
N LEU A 109 13.86 -12.48 6.24
CA LEU A 109 13.95 -13.38 7.38
C LEU A 109 12.57 -13.73 7.98
N ALA A 110 11.61 -12.81 7.94
CA ALA A 110 10.26 -13.05 8.39
C ALA A 110 9.42 -13.86 7.37
N ILE A 111 9.56 -13.60 6.06
CA ILE A 111 8.80 -14.29 5.01
C ILE A 111 9.19 -15.77 4.91
N ILE A 112 10.49 -16.09 4.96
CA ILE A 112 10.99 -17.46 4.78
C ILE A 112 10.28 -18.46 5.70
N PRO A 113 10.19 -18.25 7.03
CA PRO A 113 9.47 -19.16 7.90
C PRO A 113 7.98 -19.31 7.52
N HIS A 114 7.30 -18.21 7.17
CA HIS A 114 5.88 -18.25 6.84
C HIS A 114 5.58 -19.03 5.55
N VAL A 115 6.52 -19.05 4.60
CA VAL A 115 6.33 -19.75 3.32
C VAL A 115 6.73 -21.23 3.43
N PHE A 116 7.87 -21.52 4.06
CA PHE A 116 8.51 -22.85 3.93
C PHE A 116 8.42 -23.72 5.17
N ILE A 117 8.13 -23.17 6.36
CA ILE A 117 8.21 -23.91 7.61
C ILE A 117 6.79 -24.16 8.17
N GLN A 118 6.46 -25.43 8.37
CA GLN A 118 5.26 -25.85 9.09
C GLN A 118 5.67 -26.21 10.53
N ASN A 119 5.59 -25.23 11.44
CA ASN A 119 5.98 -25.40 12.83
C ASN A 119 5.00 -24.66 13.74
N PRO A 120 4.62 -25.21 14.91
CA PRO A 120 3.79 -24.54 15.91
C PRO A 120 4.35 -23.18 16.41
N LEU A 121 5.68 -22.99 16.33
CA LEU A 121 6.29 -21.68 16.63
C LEU A 121 5.90 -20.57 15.65
N ILE A 122 5.41 -20.93 14.46
CA ILE A 122 4.89 -19.99 13.47
C ILE A 122 3.37 -19.93 13.58
N TRP A 123 2.71 -21.08 13.47
CA TRP A 123 1.26 -21.23 13.59
C TRP A 123 0.94 -22.52 14.33
N ASN A 124 0.24 -22.42 15.44
CA ASN A 124 -0.23 -23.61 16.17
C ASN A 124 -1.52 -24.13 15.52
N THR A 125 -1.38 -25.18 14.70
CA THR A 125 -2.51 -25.83 14.03
C THR A 125 -3.24 -26.82 14.93
N ASN A 126 -2.73 -27.11 16.13
CA ASN A 126 -3.40 -27.99 17.10
C ASN A 126 -4.41 -27.23 17.95
N GLU A 127 -4.32 -25.91 17.98
CA GLU A 127 -5.24 -25.02 18.67
C GLU A 127 -5.98 -24.18 17.65
N SER A 128 -7.30 -24.15 17.74
CA SER A 128 -8.15 -23.29 16.95
C SER A 128 -8.69 -22.16 17.82
N SER A 129 -8.59 -20.94 17.37
CA SER A 129 -9.37 -19.83 17.90
C SER A 129 -10.64 -19.67 17.06
N PHE A 130 -11.76 -19.52 17.73
CA PHE A 130 -13.03 -19.24 17.09
C PHE A 130 -13.38 -17.79 17.34
N HIS A 131 -13.36 -16.97 16.30
CA HIS A 131 -13.84 -15.60 16.41
C HIS A 131 -15.28 -15.51 15.92
N LEU A 132 -16.16 -15.06 16.81
CA LEU A 132 -17.55 -14.75 16.50
C LEU A 132 -17.61 -13.31 16.00
N ILE A 133 -17.78 -13.15 14.70
CA ILE A 133 -17.95 -11.82 14.11
C ILE A 133 -19.43 -11.59 13.79
N LYS A 134 -20.00 -10.55 14.38
CA LYS A 134 -21.36 -10.09 14.06
C LYS A 134 -21.30 -9.09 12.91
N PHE A 135 -21.76 -9.48 11.73
CA PHE A 135 -21.75 -8.65 10.54
C PHE A 135 -23.16 -8.55 9.94
N PHE A 136 -23.71 -7.34 9.82
CA PHE A 136 -25.06 -7.06 9.33
C PHE A 136 -26.15 -7.96 9.92
N GLY A 137 -26.09 -8.22 11.23
CA GLY A 137 -27.08 -9.04 11.94
C GLY A 137 -26.87 -10.56 11.83
N SER A 138 -25.96 -11.05 11.01
CA SER A 138 -25.55 -12.44 10.96
C SER A 138 -24.34 -12.70 11.85
N MET A 139 -24.34 -13.79 12.60
CA MET A 139 -23.17 -14.28 13.33
C MET A 139 -22.42 -15.27 12.43
N GLN A 140 -21.15 -15.00 12.20
CA GLN A 140 -20.26 -15.93 11.49
C GLN A 140 -19.12 -16.37 12.40
N ILE A 141 -18.83 -17.66 12.36
CA ILE A 141 -17.71 -18.26 13.08
C ILE A 141 -16.56 -18.37 12.09
N ILE A 142 -15.46 -17.72 12.41
CA ILE A 142 -14.22 -17.84 11.64
C ILE A 142 -13.29 -18.77 12.40
N ASN A 143 -12.78 -19.78 11.69
CA ASN A 143 -11.76 -20.66 12.19
C ASN A 143 -10.39 -20.06 11.91
N GLU A 144 -9.63 -19.76 12.94
CA GLU A 144 -8.27 -19.24 12.81
C GLU A 144 -7.29 -20.16 13.55
N SER A 145 -6.09 -20.30 13.01
CA SER A 145 -4.97 -20.92 13.74
C SER A 145 -4.41 -19.91 14.72
N VAL A 146 -3.98 -20.36 15.88
CA VAL A 146 -3.35 -19.50 16.88
C VAL A 146 -1.95 -19.12 16.38
N PRO A 147 -1.59 -17.82 16.32
CA PRO A 147 -0.26 -17.39 15.93
C PRO A 147 0.79 -17.90 16.93
N GLY A 148 1.90 -18.42 16.41
CA GLY A 148 3.05 -18.76 17.23
C GLY A 148 3.96 -17.56 17.45
N ILE A 149 4.94 -17.70 18.34
CA ILE A 149 5.84 -16.61 18.78
C ILE A 149 6.55 -15.90 17.61
N ILE A 150 6.92 -16.63 16.54
CA ILE A 150 7.57 -16.04 15.36
C ILE A 150 6.61 -15.12 14.62
N THR A 151 5.34 -15.52 14.50
CA THR A 151 4.30 -14.70 13.86
C THR A 151 4.01 -13.45 14.69
N GLU A 152 3.90 -13.58 16.02
CA GLU A 152 3.69 -12.45 16.92
C GLU A 152 4.83 -11.43 16.84
N ILE A 153 6.10 -11.90 16.85
CA ILE A 153 7.27 -11.05 16.65
C ILE A 153 7.23 -10.37 15.28
N SER A 154 6.86 -11.08 14.22
CA SER A 154 6.75 -10.52 12.87
C SER A 154 5.70 -9.41 12.79
N PHE A 155 4.53 -9.61 13.42
CA PHE A 155 3.50 -8.58 13.54
C PHE A 155 3.98 -7.38 14.35
N GLY A 156 4.58 -7.61 15.51
CA GLY A 156 5.12 -6.53 16.36
C GLY A 156 6.14 -5.67 15.61
N LEU A 157 7.07 -6.29 14.89
CA LEU A 157 8.05 -5.59 14.05
C LEU A 157 7.37 -4.81 12.92
N GLY A 158 6.35 -5.39 12.28
CA GLY A 158 5.56 -4.72 11.25
C GLY A 158 4.87 -3.46 11.78
N VAL A 159 4.24 -3.54 12.95
CA VAL A 159 3.61 -2.38 13.62
C VAL A 159 4.64 -1.31 13.95
N VAL A 160 5.82 -1.68 14.48
CA VAL A 160 6.90 -0.74 14.79
C VAL A 160 7.40 -0.03 13.53
N VAL A 161 7.66 -0.76 12.45
CA VAL A 161 8.11 -0.16 11.19
C VAL A 161 7.04 0.78 10.65
N PHE A 162 5.77 0.38 10.65
CA PHE A 162 4.68 1.24 10.17
C PHE A 162 4.46 2.47 11.06
N PHE A 163 4.63 2.33 12.38
CA PHE A 163 4.66 3.46 13.31
C PHE A 163 5.73 4.48 12.96
N LEU A 164 6.97 4.02 12.69
CA LEU A 164 8.07 4.90 12.28
C LEU A 164 7.77 5.63 10.96
N ILE A 165 7.16 4.94 9.99
CA ILE A 165 6.69 5.57 8.74
C ILE A 165 5.66 6.66 9.04
N THR A 166 4.68 6.36 9.89
CA THR A 166 3.61 7.30 10.27
C THR A 166 4.17 8.53 10.98
N VAL A 167 5.06 8.34 11.96
CA VAL A 167 5.75 9.44 12.65
C VAL A 167 6.51 10.31 11.66
N LYS A 168 7.20 9.69 10.68
CA LYS A 168 7.94 10.45 9.67
C LYS A 168 7.02 11.25 8.76
N VAL A 169 5.92 10.66 8.31
CA VAL A 169 4.89 11.40 7.54
C VAL A 169 4.34 12.57 8.37
N ILE A 170 4.03 12.37 9.65
CA ILE A 170 3.57 13.45 10.54
C ILE A 170 4.61 14.57 10.64
N GLN A 171 5.90 14.24 10.80
CA GLN A 171 6.98 15.23 10.90
C GLN A 171 7.11 16.07 9.62
N GLU A 172 7.04 15.46 8.44
CA GLU A 172 7.17 16.17 7.15
C GLU A 172 6.01 17.15 6.90
N PHE A 173 4.81 16.82 7.41
CA PHE A 173 3.64 17.70 7.32
C PHE A 173 3.44 18.59 8.55
N HIS A 174 4.35 18.54 9.54
CA HIS A 174 4.27 19.37 10.74
C HIS A 174 4.40 20.86 10.36
N GLY A 175 3.45 21.68 10.89
CA GLY A 175 3.44 23.13 10.59
C GLY A 175 2.74 23.54 9.30
N GLN A 176 2.37 22.62 8.42
CA GLN A 176 1.57 22.94 7.24
C GLN A 176 0.10 23.18 7.63
N LYS A 177 -0.48 24.31 7.17
CA LYS A 177 -1.88 24.67 7.50
C LYS A 177 -2.88 23.64 6.98
N ASP A 178 -2.63 23.07 5.79
CA ASP A 178 -3.55 22.18 5.10
C ASP A 178 -3.16 20.69 5.20
N LYS A 179 -2.37 20.32 6.22
CA LYS A 179 -1.86 18.94 6.37
C LYS A 179 -2.95 17.88 6.42
N PHE A 180 -4.10 18.19 7.02
CA PHE A 180 -5.21 17.24 7.15
C PHE A 180 -5.95 16.99 5.82
N SER A 181 -5.85 17.89 4.86
CA SER A 181 -6.39 17.69 3.51
C SER A 181 -5.41 16.99 2.57
N HIS A 182 -4.15 16.76 3.01
CA HIS A 182 -3.16 16.06 2.18
C HIS A 182 -3.42 14.55 2.17
N PRO A 183 -3.69 13.93 1.00
CA PRO A 183 -4.10 12.54 0.91
C PRO A 183 -3.13 11.56 1.59
N LEU A 184 -1.81 11.75 1.43
CA LEU A 184 -0.80 10.89 2.05
C LEU A 184 -0.85 10.96 3.58
N PHE A 185 -0.95 12.15 4.15
CA PHE A 185 -1.03 12.35 5.59
C PHE A 185 -2.27 11.66 6.16
N LEU A 186 -3.43 11.96 5.58
CA LEU A 186 -4.70 11.43 6.05
C LEU A 186 -4.75 9.90 5.96
N SER A 187 -4.41 9.35 4.79
CA SER A 187 -4.49 7.91 4.55
C SER A 187 -3.52 7.09 5.39
N THR A 188 -2.29 7.58 5.61
CA THR A 188 -1.29 6.90 6.45
C THR A 188 -1.77 6.83 7.90
N ASN A 189 -2.33 7.93 8.44
CA ASN A 189 -2.83 7.95 9.82
C ASN A 189 -4.07 7.07 10.00
N ILE A 190 -5.01 7.06 9.05
CA ILE A 190 -6.18 6.17 9.09
C ILE A 190 -5.75 4.71 9.05
N LEU A 191 -4.82 4.36 8.16
CA LEU A 191 -4.32 2.99 8.09
C LEU A 191 -3.59 2.57 9.36
N PHE A 192 -2.83 3.48 9.99
CA PHE A 192 -2.16 3.19 11.27
C PHE A 192 -3.18 2.90 12.38
N ILE A 193 -4.25 3.70 12.47
CA ILE A 193 -5.33 3.45 13.43
C ILE A 193 -6.00 2.10 13.17
N ALA A 194 -6.26 1.76 11.91
CA ALA A 194 -6.82 0.47 11.52
C ALA A 194 -5.90 -0.70 11.91
N LEU A 195 -4.59 -0.56 11.66
CA LEU A 195 -3.59 -1.56 12.02
C LEU A 195 -3.53 -1.80 13.55
N VAL A 196 -3.57 -0.72 14.34
CA VAL A 196 -3.59 -0.81 15.81
C VAL A 196 -4.88 -1.47 16.30
N ASN A 197 -6.04 -1.11 15.73
CA ASN A 197 -7.30 -1.75 16.08
C ASN A 197 -7.24 -3.27 15.85
N ASP A 198 -6.78 -3.68 14.68
CA ASP A 198 -6.76 -5.10 14.31
C ASP A 198 -5.70 -5.88 15.12
N ALA A 199 -4.57 -5.24 15.46
CA ALA A 199 -3.57 -5.82 16.37
C ALA A 199 -4.15 -6.04 17.77
N LEU A 200 -4.87 -5.06 18.33
CA LEU A 200 -5.51 -5.18 19.65
C LEU A 200 -6.64 -6.23 19.66
N MET A 201 -7.36 -6.36 18.55
CA MET A 201 -8.33 -7.45 18.35
C MET A 201 -7.67 -8.82 18.34
N GLY A 202 -6.60 -8.97 17.54
CA GLY A 202 -5.87 -10.23 17.45
C GLY A 202 -5.25 -10.67 18.79
N LEU A 203 -4.92 -9.71 19.65
CA LEU A 203 -4.47 -9.95 21.04
C LEU A 203 -5.62 -10.20 22.03
N GLY A 204 -6.89 -10.10 21.60
CA GLY A 204 -8.04 -10.25 22.49
C GLY A 204 -8.25 -9.12 23.49
N VAL A 205 -7.57 -7.98 23.32
CA VAL A 205 -7.68 -6.81 24.21
C VAL A 205 -8.99 -6.07 24.01
N ILE A 206 -9.46 -6.00 22.76
CA ILE A 206 -10.73 -5.35 22.42
C ILE A 206 -11.60 -6.31 21.60
N ASN A 207 -12.91 -6.17 21.71
CA ASN A 207 -13.90 -6.81 20.83
C ASN A 207 -14.43 -5.77 19.85
N SER A 208 -13.85 -5.71 18.67
CA SER A 208 -14.23 -4.80 17.59
C SER A 208 -14.43 -5.59 16.30
N ILE A 209 -14.55 -4.92 15.18
CA ILE A 209 -14.50 -5.51 13.84
C ILE A 209 -13.12 -5.23 13.24
N TYR A 210 -12.65 -6.12 12.37
CA TYR A 210 -11.46 -5.87 11.56
C TYR A 210 -11.74 -4.72 10.60
N ILE A 211 -10.91 -3.67 10.64
CA ILE A 211 -11.08 -2.46 9.82
C ILE A 211 -9.88 -2.20 8.91
N LEU A 212 -8.89 -3.07 8.92
CA LEU A 212 -7.66 -2.91 8.14
C LEU A 212 -7.96 -2.88 6.64
N GLU A 213 -8.93 -3.66 6.17
CA GLU A 213 -9.38 -3.64 4.78
C GLU A 213 -9.91 -2.26 4.36
N VAL A 214 -10.66 -1.62 5.23
CA VAL A 214 -11.17 -0.25 4.99
C VAL A 214 -10.01 0.75 4.98
N GLY A 215 -9.05 0.59 5.92
CA GLY A 215 -7.82 1.38 5.96
C GLY A 215 -7.01 1.27 4.67
N PHE A 216 -6.84 0.06 4.14
CA PHE A 216 -6.17 -0.18 2.87
C PHE A 216 -6.91 0.46 1.69
N LEU A 217 -8.24 0.34 1.63
CA LEU A 217 -9.04 0.92 0.55
C LEU A 217 -8.89 2.44 0.52
N LEU A 218 -8.96 3.09 1.68
CA LEU A 218 -8.79 4.53 1.80
C LEU A 218 -7.37 4.97 1.41
N LEU A 219 -6.34 4.25 1.89
CA LEU A 219 -4.96 4.56 1.52
C LEU A 219 -4.75 4.45 0.01
N ILE A 220 -5.12 3.32 -0.58
CA ILE A 220 -4.91 3.08 -2.02
C ILE A 220 -5.70 4.10 -2.85
N GLY A 221 -6.96 4.37 -2.50
CA GLY A 221 -7.79 5.34 -3.21
C GLY A 221 -7.25 6.77 -3.14
N LEU A 222 -6.91 7.24 -1.93
CA LEU A 222 -6.41 8.60 -1.73
C LEU A 222 -5.02 8.83 -2.37
N VAL A 223 -4.12 7.84 -2.27
CA VAL A 223 -2.79 7.96 -2.87
C VAL A 223 -2.88 7.81 -4.40
N ALA A 224 -3.74 6.92 -4.93
CA ALA A 224 -3.98 6.84 -6.36
C ALA A 224 -4.53 8.17 -6.93
N PHE A 225 -5.46 8.81 -6.22
CA PHE A 225 -5.94 10.14 -6.58
C PHE A 225 -4.82 11.18 -6.60
N LEU A 226 -3.96 11.20 -5.57
CA LEU A 226 -2.80 12.07 -5.49
C LEU A 226 -1.84 11.89 -6.67
N LEU A 227 -1.49 10.65 -6.98
CA LEU A 227 -0.60 10.32 -8.09
C LEU A 227 -1.22 10.68 -9.44
N SER A 228 -2.51 10.43 -9.63
CA SER A 228 -3.23 10.80 -10.85
C SER A 228 -3.21 12.32 -11.07
N LYS A 229 -3.46 13.11 -10.02
CA LYS A 229 -3.39 14.57 -10.08
C LYS A 229 -1.98 15.05 -10.48
N ASN A 230 -0.93 14.46 -9.90
CA ASN A 230 0.46 14.81 -10.22
C ASN A 230 0.81 14.46 -11.67
N ILE A 231 0.37 13.31 -12.16
CA ILE A 231 0.58 12.87 -13.55
C ILE A 231 -0.12 13.82 -14.52
N MET A 232 -1.38 14.17 -14.26
CA MET A 232 -2.14 15.10 -15.10
C MET A 232 -1.49 16.50 -15.14
N GLY A 233 -1.02 16.99 -14.00
CA GLY A 233 -0.28 18.26 -13.91
C GLY A 233 1.01 18.23 -14.73
N ALA A 234 1.79 17.15 -14.65
CA ALA A 234 3.00 16.99 -15.43
C ALA A 234 2.74 16.93 -16.95
N ILE A 235 1.65 16.30 -17.38
CA ILE A 235 1.24 16.27 -18.80
C ILE A 235 0.89 17.67 -19.29
N ALA A 236 0.05 18.38 -18.57
CA ALA A 236 -0.37 19.74 -18.94
C ALA A 236 0.84 20.69 -19.04
N THR A 237 1.80 20.57 -18.10
CA THR A 237 3.04 21.36 -18.13
C THR A 237 3.90 21.01 -19.34
N LYS A 238 3.99 19.73 -19.70
CA LYS A 238 4.76 19.28 -20.89
C LYS A 238 4.14 19.81 -22.17
N GLU A 239 2.82 19.71 -22.33
CA GLU A 239 2.09 20.24 -23.48
C GLU A 239 2.28 21.77 -23.61
N ALA A 240 2.16 22.50 -22.49
CA ALA A 240 2.41 23.94 -22.50
C ALA A 240 3.85 24.30 -22.92
N LEU A 241 4.84 23.52 -22.48
CA LEU A 241 6.24 23.70 -22.86
C LEU A 241 6.47 23.41 -24.34
N GLU A 242 5.85 22.36 -24.90
CA GLU A 242 5.93 22.03 -26.34
C GLU A 242 5.36 23.18 -27.20
N ILE A 243 4.19 23.72 -26.81
CA ILE A 243 3.57 24.87 -27.50
C ILE A 243 4.49 26.11 -27.43
N ALA A 244 5.06 26.39 -26.24
CA ALA A 244 5.98 27.51 -26.07
C ALA A 244 7.25 27.37 -26.93
N ASN A 245 7.82 26.16 -27.03
CA ASN A 245 8.98 25.87 -27.84
C ASN A 245 8.69 26.05 -29.34
N LEU A 246 7.52 25.59 -29.81
CA LEU A 246 7.09 25.79 -31.19
C LEU A 246 6.95 27.29 -31.52
N ALA A 247 6.30 28.06 -30.63
CA ALA A 247 6.16 29.51 -30.81
C ALA A 247 7.50 30.21 -30.84
N LEU A 248 8.46 29.79 -30.00
CA LEU A 248 9.82 30.34 -30.00
C LEU A 248 10.57 30.02 -31.30
N GLN A 249 10.40 28.82 -31.84
CA GLN A 249 11.01 28.40 -33.09
C GLN A 249 10.49 29.26 -34.27
N VAL A 250 9.17 29.45 -34.37
CA VAL A 250 8.57 30.31 -35.39
C VAL A 250 9.09 31.72 -35.30
N HIS A 251 9.14 32.31 -34.10
CA HIS A 251 9.64 33.65 -33.89
C HIS A 251 11.12 33.80 -34.26
N LYS A 252 11.95 32.79 -33.96
CA LYS A 252 13.36 32.76 -34.37
C LYS A 252 13.49 32.74 -35.89
N GLU A 253 12.71 31.94 -36.61
CA GLU A 253 12.72 31.89 -38.09
C GLU A 253 12.30 33.24 -38.72
N GLU A 254 11.28 33.91 -38.16
CA GLU A 254 10.87 35.25 -38.59
C GLU A 254 11.95 36.27 -38.36
N LEU A 255 12.65 36.21 -37.21
CA LEU A 255 13.74 37.11 -36.87
C LEU A 255 14.92 36.91 -37.81
N GLU A 256 15.33 35.68 -38.09
CA GLU A 256 16.39 35.33 -39.01
C GLU A 256 16.08 35.85 -40.42
N LYS A 257 14.84 35.69 -40.91
CA LYS A 257 14.37 36.22 -42.17
C LYS A 257 14.45 37.74 -42.21
N THR A 258 13.98 38.41 -41.18
CA THR A 258 14.01 39.87 -41.09
C THR A 258 15.45 40.42 -41.07
N VAL A 259 16.36 39.75 -40.36
CA VAL A 259 17.81 40.12 -40.34
C VAL A 259 18.44 39.93 -41.71
N TYR A 260 18.13 38.78 -42.38
CA TYR A 260 18.62 38.53 -43.72
C TYR A 260 18.17 39.59 -44.72
N GLU A 261 16.87 39.93 -44.75
CA GLU A 261 16.31 40.99 -45.61
C GLU A 261 16.93 42.34 -45.38
N ARG A 262 17.22 42.74 -44.10
CA ARG A 262 17.86 44.01 -43.79
C ARG A 262 19.36 44.06 -44.11
N THR A 263 20.02 42.90 -44.18
CA THR A 263 21.48 42.86 -44.48
C THR A 263 21.77 42.83 -45.99
N GLN A 264 20.76 42.53 -46.80
CA GLN A 264 20.87 42.57 -48.26
C GLN A 264 20.44 43.90 -48.91
N ALA A 265 19.80 44.78 -48.16
CA ALA A 265 19.42 46.14 -48.57
C ALA A 265 20.50 47.15 -48.21
#